data_677e16b7141d70325b62b9fb83574e73
#
_entry.id   677e16b7141d70325b62b9fb83574e73
#
_cell.length_a   1.000
_cell.length_b   1.000
_cell.length_c   1.000
_cell.angle_alpha   90.00
_cell.angle_beta   90.00
_cell.angle_gamma   90.00
#
_symmetry.space_group_name_H-M   'P 1'
#
loop_
_entity.id
_entity.type
_entity.pdbx_description
1 polymer ?
#
loop_
_entity_poly.entity_id
_entity_poly.type
_entity_poly.pdbx_seq_one_letter_code
_entity_poly.pdbx_strand_id
1 'polypeptide(L)'
;MKLNTEDELGLTTGFSDTRITKTGYFLRKYKMDELPQLFNVLKGNMSLVGSRPQVPYYTKKFKNYYSQILIEKPGLCSPAAAMYANEEALLDTVKNPIHYYEEILIPLKCEMDIQLVKNFTLKIYMRVLIDFLKFNKT
;
A
#
# COMPACT_ATOMS: atom_id res chain seq x y z
N MET A 1 -8.31 -13.08 -7.85
CA MET A 1 -7.19 -14.01 -7.64
C MET A 1 -7.68 -15.42 -7.87
N LYS A 2 -6.89 -16.27 -8.50
CA LYS A 2 -7.25 -17.69 -8.68
C LYS A 2 -7.18 -18.39 -7.32
N LEU A 3 -8.19 -19.21 -7.02
CA LEU A 3 -8.19 -20.09 -5.84
C LEU A 3 -7.17 -21.23 -6.09
N ASN A 4 -6.41 -21.65 -5.10
CA ASN A 4 -5.37 -22.70 -5.14
C ASN A 4 -3.95 -22.22 -5.52
N THR A 5 -3.44 -21.23 -4.88
CA THR A 5 -2.00 -20.97 -4.86
C THR A 5 -1.48 -21.16 -3.45
N GLU A 6 -0.56 -22.10 -3.29
CA GLU A 6 0.06 -22.48 -2.03
C GLU A 6 1.00 -21.42 -1.42
N ASP A 7 1.03 -20.23 -1.97
CA ASP A 7 1.75 -19.11 -1.39
C ASP A 7 0.95 -18.56 -0.20
N GLU A 8 1.14 -19.18 0.95
CA GLU A 8 0.49 -18.84 2.23
C GLU A 8 0.69 -17.41 2.72
N LEU A 9 1.51 -16.61 2.06
CA LEU A 9 1.93 -15.32 2.59
C LEU A 9 1.27 -14.10 1.93
N GLY A 10 0.56 -14.25 0.81
CA GLY A 10 -0.07 -13.11 0.11
C GLY A 10 0.92 -12.00 -0.22
N LEU A 11 2.20 -12.38 -0.38
CA LEU A 11 3.30 -11.46 -0.59
C LEU A 11 3.16 -10.80 -1.96
N THR A 12 3.73 -9.65 -2.07
CA THR A 12 3.77 -8.71 -3.20
C THR A 12 3.67 -9.37 -4.57
N THR A 13 2.66 -9.00 -5.33
CA THR A 13 2.42 -9.52 -6.68
C THR A 13 2.71 -8.42 -7.69
N GLY A 14 3.59 -8.68 -8.66
CA GLY A 14 3.77 -7.82 -9.84
C GLY A 14 2.59 -7.92 -10.81
N PHE A 15 2.54 -7.05 -11.83
CA PHE A 15 1.52 -7.11 -12.89
C PHE A 15 1.58 -8.40 -13.72
N SER A 16 2.75 -9.01 -13.82
CA SER A 16 2.98 -10.27 -14.54
C SER A 16 2.56 -11.53 -13.76
N ASP A 17 2.03 -11.36 -12.54
CA ASP A 17 1.62 -12.48 -11.70
C ASP A 17 0.49 -13.30 -12.36
N THR A 18 0.78 -14.55 -12.67
CA THR A 18 -0.15 -15.50 -13.32
C THR A 18 -1.40 -15.81 -12.49
N ARG A 19 -1.41 -15.43 -11.19
CA ARG A 19 -2.55 -15.57 -10.28
C ARG A 19 -3.64 -14.53 -10.55
N ILE A 20 -3.33 -13.44 -11.25
CA ILE A 20 -4.27 -12.39 -11.57
C ILE A 20 -5.20 -12.83 -12.70
N THR A 21 -6.51 -12.74 -12.49
CA THR A 21 -7.50 -12.97 -13.53
C THR A 21 -7.59 -11.76 -14.47
N LYS A 22 -8.12 -11.93 -15.68
CA LYS A 22 -8.32 -10.80 -16.63
C LYS A 22 -9.18 -9.68 -16.02
N THR A 23 -10.24 -10.02 -15.29
CA THR A 23 -11.07 -9.06 -14.55
C THR A 23 -10.29 -8.39 -13.42
N GLY A 24 -9.47 -9.16 -12.69
CA GLY A 24 -8.60 -8.63 -11.64
C GLY A 24 -7.57 -7.62 -12.17
N TYR A 25 -6.99 -7.90 -13.35
CA TYR A 25 -6.10 -6.97 -14.02
C TYR A 25 -6.80 -5.63 -14.36
N PHE A 26 -8.02 -5.71 -14.92
CA PHE A 26 -8.81 -4.52 -15.22
C PHE A 26 -9.12 -3.71 -13.96
N LEU A 27 -9.59 -4.35 -12.89
CA LEU A 27 -9.90 -3.69 -11.63
C LEU A 27 -8.67 -3.01 -11.02
N ARG A 28 -7.51 -3.68 -11.01
CA ARG A 28 -6.24 -3.11 -10.51
C ARG A 28 -5.77 -1.93 -11.35
N LYS A 29 -5.84 -2.04 -12.69
CA LYS A 29 -5.44 -0.96 -13.59
C LYS A 29 -6.19 0.35 -13.30
N TYR A 30 -7.46 0.26 -12.92
CA TYR A 30 -8.31 1.42 -12.62
C TYR A 30 -8.48 1.65 -11.10
N LYS A 31 -7.69 0.95 -10.25
CA LYS A 31 -7.77 1.03 -8.78
C LYS A 31 -9.18 0.80 -8.22
N MET A 32 -10.03 0.09 -8.96
CA MET A 32 -11.40 -0.23 -8.55
C MET A 32 -11.45 -1.31 -7.47
N ASP A 33 -10.39 -2.09 -7.33
CA ASP A 33 -10.19 -3.06 -6.26
C ASP A 33 -10.08 -2.41 -4.87
N GLU A 34 -9.78 -1.11 -4.82
CA GLU A 34 -9.71 -0.34 -3.57
C GLU A 34 -11.05 0.29 -3.16
N LEU A 35 -12.06 0.31 -4.05
CA LEU A 35 -13.38 0.91 -3.75
C LEU A 35 -14.05 0.33 -2.49
N PRO A 36 -13.97 -1.00 -2.20
CA PRO A 36 -14.54 -1.54 -0.96
C PRO A 36 -13.93 -0.94 0.31
N GLN A 37 -12.69 -0.43 0.26
CA GLN A 37 -12.05 0.22 1.41
C GLN A 37 -12.74 1.54 1.80
N LEU A 38 -13.43 2.20 0.86
CA LEU A 38 -14.24 3.39 1.16
C LEU A 38 -15.35 3.08 2.18
N PHE A 39 -15.91 1.88 2.18
CA PHE A 39 -16.87 1.47 3.21
C PHE A 39 -16.23 1.40 4.59
N ASN A 40 -14.95 1.02 4.68
CA ASN A 40 -14.21 1.03 5.95
C ASN A 40 -13.95 2.46 6.44
N VAL A 41 -13.72 3.39 5.50
CA VAL A 41 -13.61 4.82 5.83
C VAL A 41 -14.96 5.36 6.35
N LEU A 42 -16.06 5.07 5.66
CA LEU A 42 -17.41 5.50 6.08
C LEU A 42 -17.80 4.92 7.44
N LYS A 43 -17.40 3.68 7.75
CA LYS A 43 -17.60 3.05 9.06
C LYS A 43 -16.66 3.57 10.15
N GLY A 44 -15.68 4.41 9.81
CA GLY A 44 -14.69 4.94 10.75
C GLY A 44 -13.58 3.96 11.15
N ASN A 45 -13.46 2.80 10.48
CA ASN A 45 -12.39 1.83 10.70
C ASN A 45 -11.07 2.25 10.03
N MET A 46 -11.16 3.07 8.99
CA MET A 46 -10.02 3.64 8.25
C MET A 46 -10.20 5.14 8.09
N SER A 47 -9.09 5.84 7.82
CA SER A 47 -9.11 7.24 7.39
C SER A 47 -8.87 7.35 5.88
N LEU A 48 -9.15 8.51 5.27
CA LEU A 48 -8.78 8.73 3.87
C LEU A 48 -7.26 8.86 3.73
N VAL A 49 -6.61 9.58 4.63
CA VAL A 49 -5.15 9.74 4.64
C VAL A 49 -4.57 9.09 5.90
N GLY A 50 -3.60 8.23 5.71
CA GLY A 50 -2.92 7.47 6.76
C GLY A 50 -2.06 6.38 6.14
N SER A 51 -1.29 5.66 6.95
CA SER A 51 -0.47 4.56 6.45
C SER A 51 -1.34 3.45 5.85
N ARG A 52 -0.90 2.87 4.72
CA ARG A 52 -1.65 1.79 4.09
C ARG A 52 -1.58 0.52 4.94
N PRO A 53 -2.72 -0.20 5.12
CA PRO A 53 -2.72 -1.48 5.82
C PRO A 53 -1.77 -2.47 5.15
N GLN A 54 -1.00 -3.18 5.96
CA GLN A 54 -0.07 -4.22 5.51
C GLN A 54 -0.51 -5.59 6.02
N VAL A 55 -0.05 -6.64 5.32
CA VAL A 55 -0.31 -8.01 5.75
C VAL A 55 0.34 -8.29 7.11
N PRO A 56 -0.28 -9.13 7.96
CA PRO A 56 0.21 -9.42 9.32
C PRO A 56 1.65 -9.93 9.38
N TYR A 57 2.13 -10.59 8.34
CA TYR A 57 3.51 -11.05 8.23
C TYR A 57 4.50 -9.88 8.32
N TYR A 58 4.33 -8.84 7.52
CA TYR A 58 5.22 -7.69 7.51
C TYR A 58 5.10 -6.84 8.77
N THR A 59 3.90 -6.67 9.30
CA THR A 59 3.72 -5.93 10.56
C THR A 59 4.43 -6.59 11.74
N LYS A 60 4.49 -7.93 11.77
CA LYS A 60 5.24 -8.68 12.78
C LYS A 60 6.76 -8.63 12.53
N LYS A 61 7.19 -8.83 11.27
CA LYS A 61 8.61 -8.84 10.90
C LYS A 61 9.26 -7.48 11.14
N PHE A 62 8.58 -6.39 10.84
CA PHE A 62 9.05 -5.00 10.96
C PHE A 62 8.39 -4.27 12.14
N LYS A 63 8.20 -4.95 13.26
CA LYS A 63 7.48 -4.46 14.43
C LYS A 63 7.94 -3.06 14.89
N ASN A 64 9.24 -2.77 14.83
CA ASN A 64 9.80 -1.49 15.27
C ASN A 64 9.26 -0.29 14.47
N TYR A 65 9.01 -0.45 13.18
CA TYR A 65 8.38 0.57 12.34
C TYR A 65 6.88 0.62 12.60
N TYR A 66 6.20 -0.53 12.52
CA TYR A 66 4.75 -0.57 12.62
C TYR A 66 4.20 -0.21 13.99
N SER A 67 4.96 -0.38 15.08
CA SER A 67 4.55 0.12 16.39
C SER A 67 4.39 1.64 16.45
N GLN A 68 5.12 2.38 15.62
CA GLN A 68 5.02 3.83 15.51
C GLN A 68 3.91 4.28 14.53
N ILE A 69 3.66 3.47 13.51
CA ILE A 69 2.66 3.75 12.46
C ILE A 69 1.25 3.43 12.95
N LEU A 70 1.06 2.29 13.62
CA LEU A 70 -0.24 1.77 14.04
C LEU A 70 -0.84 2.48 15.28
N ILE A 71 -0.24 3.57 15.71
CA ILE A 71 -0.83 4.49 16.70
C ILE A 71 -2.09 5.16 16.11
N GLU A 72 -2.06 5.44 14.81
CA GLU A 72 -3.16 6.04 14.07
C GLU A 72 -3.93 4.99 13.25
N LYS A 73 -5.17 5.34 12.85
CA LYS A 73 -5.96 4.48 11.96
C LYS A 73 -5.29 4.35 10.60
N PRO A 74 -5.33 3.16 9.98
CA PRO A 74 -4.82 2.98 8.62
C PRO A 74 -5.60 3.87 7.65
N GLY A 75 -4.92 4.34 6.60
CA GLY A 75 -5.49 5.18 5.57
C GLY A 75 -5.60 4.49 4.21
N LEU A 76 -6.46 5.04 3.37
CA LEU A 76 -6.57 4.68 1.96
C LEU A 76 -5.39 5.28 1.16
N CYS A 77 -5.03 6.52 1.45
CA CYS A 77 -3.97 7.27 0.79
C CYS A 77 -2.83 7.53 1.77
N SER A 78 -1.59 7.24 1.37
CA SER A 78 -0.39 7.63 2.12
C SER A 78 0.63 8.28 1.18
N PRO A 79 1.59 9.07 1.70
CA PRO A 79 2.71 9.57 0.90
C PRO A 79 3.48 8.44 0.24
N ALA A 80 3.70 7.34 0.96
CA ALA A 80 4.36 6.16 0.46
C ALA A 80 3.57 5.50 -0.69
N ALA A 81 2.23 5.36 -0.55
CA ALA A 81 1.38 4.81 -1.60
C ALA A 81 1.35 5.69 -2.86
N ALA A 82 1.38 7.02 -2.71
CA ALA A 82 1.46 7.94 -3.83
C ALA A 82 2.82 7.84 -4.54
N MET A 83 3.93 7.85 -3.79
CA MET A 83 5.29 7.81 -4.36
C MET A 83 5.59 6.49 -5.07
N TYR A 84 5.10 5.39 -4.52
CA TYR A 84 5.31 4.04 -5.06
C TYR A 84 4.05 3.48 -5.74
N ALA A 85 3.28 4.33 -6.41
CA ALA A 85 2.05 3.92 -7.11
C ALA A 85 2.29 2.83 -8.17
N ASN A 86 3.48 2.82 -8.80
CA ASN A 86 3.93 1.84 -9.79
C ASN A 86 4.88 0.78 -9.19
N GLU A 87 4.74 0.46 -7.90
CA GLU A 87 5.58 -0.51 -7.18
C GLU A 87 5.64 -1.87 -7.87
N GLU A 88 4.51 -2.34 -8.39
CA GLU A 88 4.42 -3.62 -9.09
C GLU A 88 5.31 -3.65 -10.34
N ALA A 89 5.32 -2.56 -11.13
CA ALA A 89 6.18 -2.44 -12.29
C ALA A 89 7.67 -2.37 -11.89
N LEU A 90 7.98 -1.69 -10.79
CA LEU A 90 9.33 -1.64 -10.25
C LEU A 90 9.83 -3.03 -9.82
N LEU A 91 8.99 -3.78 -9.13
CA LEU A 91 9.32 -5.14 -8.67
C LEU A 91 9.52 -6.12 -9.82
N ASP A 92 8.84 -5.94 -10.95
CA ASP A 92 9.03 -6.75 -12.15
C ASP A 92 10.41 -6.52 -12.82
N THR A 93 11.10 -5.42 -12.52
CA THR A 93 12.44 -5.11 -13.08
C THR A 93 13.60 -5.66 -12.27
N VAL A 94 13.37 -6.09 -11.02
CA VAL A 94 14.44 -6.54 -10.14
C VAL A 94 14.57 -8.06 -10.11
N LYS A 95 15.81 -8.56 -9.92
CA LYS A 95 16.10 -10.01 -9.91
C LYS A 95 15.48 -10.73 -8.73
N ASN A 96 15.38 -10.09 -7.58
CA ASN A 96 14.79 -10.66 -6.36
C ASN A 96 13.77 -9.68 -5.76
N PRO A 97 12.51 -9.70 -6.23
CA PRO A 97 11.46 -8.78 -5.81
C PRO A 97 11.20 -8.79 -4.29
N ILE A 98 11.18 -9.97 -3.67
CA ILE A 98 10.90 -10.12 -2.24
C ILE A 98 12.00 -9.46 -1.41
N HIS A 99 13.26 -9.74 -1.72
CA HIS A 99 14.39 -9.13 -1.01
C HIS A 99 14.41 -7.61 -1.17
N TYR A 100 14.21 -7.12 -2.40
CA TYR A 100 14.15 -5.69 -2.67
C TYR A 100 12.99 -5.01 -1.92
N TYR A 101 11.84 -5.65 -1.88
CA TYR A 101 10.68 -5.16 -1.15
C TYR A 101 10.95 -5.06 0.36
N GLU A 102 11.54 -6.10 0.96
CA GLU A 102 11.78 -6.17 2.39
C GLU A 102 12.92 -5.26 2.86
N GLU A 103 14.06 -5.23 2.14
CA GLU A 103 15.26 -4.52 2.59
C GLU A 103 15.27 -3.04 2.18
N ILE A 104 14.52 -2.68 1.13
CA ILE A 104 14.57 -1.33 0.58
C ILE A 104 13.20 -0.66 0.66
N LEU A 105 12.16 -1.25 0.07
CA LEU A 105 10.87 -0.57 -0.06
C LEU A 105 10.14 -0.44 1.28
N ILE A 106 10.09 -1.50 2.10
CA ILE A 106 9.40 -1.44 3.40
C ILE A 106 10.01 -0.38 4.32
N PRO A 107 11.34 -0.34 4.55
CA PRO A 107 11.94 0.72 5.38
C PRO A 107 11.62 2.12 4.88
N LEU A 108 11.80 2.39 3.59
CA LEU A 108 11.52 3.70 3.00
C LEU A 108 10.05 4.11 3.16
N LYS A 109 9.12 3.20 2.85
CA LYS A 109 7.68 3.43 3.01
C LYS A 109 7.31 3.68 4.46
N CYS A 110 7.86 2.89 5.38
CA CYS A 110 7.61 3.05 6.81
C CYS A 110 8.13 4.39 7.34
N GLU A 111 9.32 4.83 6.92
CA GLU A 111 9.85 6.14 7.31
C GLU A 111 8.94 7.29 6.85
N MET A 112 8.44 7.23 5.61
CA MET A 112 7.49 8.23 5.12
C MET A 112 6.19 8.23 5.92
N ASP A 113 5.66 7.07 6.24
CA ASP A 113 4.42 6.94 7.01
C ASP A 113 4.62 7.36 8.47
N ILE A 114 5.77 7.08 9.09
CA ILE A 114 6.13 7.61 10.42
C ILE A 114 6.20 9.14 10.41
N GLN A 115 6.78 9.73 9.37
CA GLN A 115 6.81 11.20 9.24
C GLN A 115 5.40 11.77 9.08
N LEU A 116 4.53 11.09 8.36
CA LEU A 116 3.12 11.47 8.27
C LEU A 116 2.46 11.48 9.66
N VAL A 117 2.62 10.41 10.44
CA VAL A 117 2.03 10.30 11.79
C VAL A 117 2.56 11.40 12.72
N LYS A 118 3.89 11.63 12.71
CA LYS A 118 4.52 12.62 13.61
C LYS A 118 4.20 14.07 13.28
N ASN A 119 4.00 14.38 12.00
CA ASN A 119 3.84 15.75 11.51
C ASN A 119 2.46 16.00 10.91
N PHE A 120 1.44 15.26 11.34
CA PHE A 120 0.11 15.33 10.77
C PHE A 120 -0.50 16.73 10.91
N THR A 121 -0.81 17.36 9.79
CA THR A 121 -1.50 18.66 9.71
C THR A 121 -2.54 18.62 8.59
N LEU A 122 -3.55 19.47 8.67
CA LEU A 122 -4.56 19.59 7.60
C LEU A 122 -3.91 19.89 6.24
N LYS A 123 -2.84 20.70 6.22
CA LYS A 123 -2.10 21.01 4.98
C LYS A 123 -1.47 19.76 4.37
N ILE A 124 -0.83 18.93 5.19
CA ILE A 124 -0.23 17.64 4.75
C ILE A 124 -1.33 16.70 4.29
N TYR A 125 -2.43 16.60 5.04
CA TYR A 125 -3.60 15.81 4.67
C TYR A 125 -4.10 16.13 3.25
N MET A 126 -4.36 17.41 2.98
CA MET A 126 -4.84 17.86 1.67
C MET A 126 -3.82 17.63 0.56
N ARG A 127 -2.53 17.81 0.85
CA ARG A 127 -1.45 17.55 -0.11
C ARG A 127 -1.39 16.08 -0.49
N VAL A 128 -1.38 15.16 0.49
CA VAL A 128 -1.34 13.71 0.24
C VAL A 128 -2.54 13.27 -0.59
N LEU A 129 -3.74 13.78 -0.29
CA LEU A 129 -4.94 13.47 -1.04
C LEU A 129 -4.85 13.95 -2.50
N ILE A 130 -4.36 15.17 -2.73
CA ILE A 130 -4.18 15.72 -4.07
C ILE A 130 -3.13 14.94 -4.86
N ASP A 131 -2.00 14.60 -4.22
CA ASP A 131 -0.94 13.83 -4.86
C ASP A 131 -1.44 12.43 -5.23
N PHE A 132 -2.15 11.75 -4.34
CA PHE A 132 -2.76 10.46 -4.62
C PHE A 132 -3.71 10.50 -5.83
N LEU A 133 -4.55 11.52 -5.94
CA LEU A 133 -5.47 11.70 -7.08
C LEU A 133 -4.75 12.01 -8.40
N LYS A 134 -3.61 12.68 -8.36
CA LYS A 134 -2.79 12.97 -9.55
C LYS A 134 -2.06 11.73 -10.07
N PHE A 135 -1.44 10.95 -9.17
CA PHE A 135 -0.70 9.74 -9.54
C PHE A 135 -1.60 8.63 -10.10
N ASN A 136 -2.87 8.60 -9.72
CA ASN A 136 -3.84 7.65 -10.29
C ASN A 136 -4.33 8.03 -11.71
N LYS A 137 -3.84 9.11 -12.31
CA LYS A 137 -4.21 9.53 -13.69
C LYS A 137 -3.18 9.14 -14.75
N THR A 138 -2.03 8.57 -14.36
CA THR A 138 -0.98 8.13 -15.27
C THR A 138 -0.96 6.62 -15.39
#